data_46b94eb7a62e24122e4b771bb101c357
#
_entry.id   46b94eb7a62e24122e4b771bb101c357
#
_cell.length_a   1.000
_cell.length_b   1.000
_cell.length_c   1.000
_cell.angle_alpha   90.00
_cell.angle_beta   90.00
_cell.angle_gamma   90.00
#
_symmetry.space_group_name_H-M   'P 1'
#
loop_
_entity.id
_entity.type
_entity.pdbx_description
1 polymer ?
#
loop_
_entity_poly.entity_id
_entity_poly.type
_entity_poly.pdbx_seq_one_letter_code
_entity_poly.pdbx_strand_id
1 'polypeptide(L)'
;LKALRTYAIPFTGLKPGKHEFDYVIGDAFFDLFEYSLVKKANLQCRVELEKQETMLILNFRIIGDIQLTCDKCLSDYPQHVDITEQQIAKFSEEPTDEDEEIITLTKNDHEINIAGLIYEYINVAAPFIAICDNPGATPYCDKDMLDRLNELSASDEQPEQQIDPRWDALKKIK
;
A
#
# COMPACT_ATOMS: atom_id res chain seq x y z
N LEU A 1 -2.22 -7.89 -19.97
CA LEU A 1 -0.99 -8.69 -19.85
C LEU A 1 0.27 -8.00 -20.43
N LYS A 2 0.18 -7.18 -21.48
CA LYS A 2 1.37 -6.47 -22.02
C LYS A 2 1.89 -5.35 -21.11
N ALA A 3 1.02 -4.65 -20.41
CA ALA A 3 1.38 -3.51 -19.56
C ALA A 3 2.20 -3.92 -18.32
N LEU A 4 1.96 -5.10 -17.75
CA LEU A 4 2.74 -5.62 -16.62
C LEU A 4 4.18 -6.00 -17.00
N ARG A 5 4.48 -6.22 -18.29
CA ARG A 5 5.84 -6.53 -18.75
C ARG A 5 6.82 -5.35 -18.60
N THR A 6 6.31 -4.13 -18.50
CA THR A 6 7.15 -2.95 -18.24
C THR A 6 7.87 -3.05 -16.90
N TYR A 7 7.30 -3.81 -15.96
CA TYR A 7 7.83 -4.00 -14.61
C TYR A 7 8.55 -5.36 -14.44
N ALA A 8 8.89 -6.00 -15.55
CA ALA A 8 9.68 -7.23 -15.54
C ALA A 8 11.17 -6.88 -15.68
N ILE A 9 11.99 -7.36 -14.74
CA ILE A 9 13.43 -7.20 -14.75
C ILE A 9 14.07 -8.49 -15.28
N PRO A 10 14.70 -8.49 -16.46
CA PRO A 10 15.38 -9.64 -16.99
C PRO A 10 16.72 -9.84 -16.25
N PHE A 11 16.78 -10.79 -15.35
CA PHE A 11 17.96 -11.02 -14.52
C PHE A 11 18.98 -11.98 -15.14
N THR A 12 18.60 -12.82 -16.11
CA THR A 12 19.48 -13.84 -16.69
C THR A 12 20.69 -13.22 -17.39
N GLY A 13 20.51 -12.09 -18.08
CA GLY A 13 21.59 -11.37 -18.76
C GLY A 13 22.45 -10.46 -17.88
N LEU A 14 22.06 -10.26 -16.63
CA LEU A 14 22.79 -9.37 -15.71
C LEU A 14 24.04 -10.08 -15.16
N LYS A 15 25.13 -9.34 -15.00
CA LYS A 15 26.32 -9.80 -14.27
C LYS A 15 26.02 -9.84 -12.76
N PRO A 16 26.76 -10.67 -11.98
CA PRO A 16 26.70 -10.57 -10.53
C PRO A 16 27.03 -9.16 -10.03
N GLY A 17 26.31 -8.67 -9.02
CA GLY A 17 26.46 -7.34 -8.46
C GLY A 17 25.18 -6.51 -8.51
N LYS A 18 25.31 -5.21 -8.30
CA LYS A 18 24.19 -4.26 -8.16
C LYS A 18 23.79 -3.65 -9.49
N HIS A 19 22.48 -3.57 -9.70
CA HIS A 19 21.85 -2.97 -10.87
C HIS A 19 20.68 -2.09 -10.41
N GLU A 20 20.53 -0.92 -10.99
CA GLU A 20 19.46 0.03 -10.64
C GLU A 20 18.44 0.12 -11.76
N PHE A 21 17.17 0.20 -11.35
CA PHE A 21 16.02 0.37 -12.24
C PHE A 21 15.11 1.45 -11.67
N ASP A 22 14.75 2.43 -12.49
CA ASP A 22 13.87 3.52 -12.11
C ASP A 22 12.52 3.37 -12.85
N TYR A 23 11.42 3.53 -12.10
CA TYR A 23 10.05 3.47 -12.61
C TYR A 23 9.27 4.69 -12.16
N VAL A 24 8.41 5.18 -13.03
CA VAL A 24 7.40 6.19 -12.68
C VAL A 24 6.06 5.47 -12.55
N ILE A 25 5.45 5.59 -11.37
CA ILE A 25 4.18 4.95 -11.04
C ILE A 25 3.09 6.02 -11.02
N GLY A 26 2.23 5.99 -12.00
CA GLY A 26 1.08 6.89 -12.13
C GLY A 26 -0.23 6.11 -12.17
N ASP A 27 -1.32 6.81 -12.45
CA ASP A 27 -2.69 6.29 -12.47
C ASP A 27 -2.84 5.02 -13.32
N ALA A 28 -2.22 4.99 -14.51
CA ALA A 28 -2.28 3.84 -15.41
C ALA A 28 -1.68 2.54 -14.82
N PHE A 29 -0.85 2.64 -13.80
CA PHE A 29 -0.35 1.47 -13.09
C PHE A 29 -1.46 0.80 -12.26
N PHE A 30 -2.25 1.60 -11.56
CA PHE A 30 -3.33 1.10 -10.71
C PHE A 30 -4.52 0.56 -11.51
N ASP A 31 -4.71 1.01 -12.75
CA ASP A 31 -5.71 0.47 -13.67
C ASP A 31 -5.46 -1.00 -14.04
N LEU A 32 -4.23 -1.50 -13.80
CA LEU A 32 -3.89 -2.91 -14.01
C LEU A 32 -4.43 -3.84 -12.92
N PHE A 33 -4.89 -3.28 -11.80
CA PHE A 33 -5.38 -4.00 -10.62
C PHE A 33 -6.85 -3.67 -10.36
N GLU A 34 -7.73 -4.65 -10.51
CA GLU A 34 -9.19 -4.48 -10.52
C GLU A 34 -9.74 -3.82 -9.24
N TYR A 35 -9.18 -4.16 -8.09
CA TYR A 35 -9.65 -3.72 -6.76
C TYR A 35 -8.65 -2.84 -6.03
N SER A 36 -7.89 -2.02 -6.74
CA SER A 36 -6.92 -1.14 -6.09
C SER A 36 -7.60 -0.11 -5.17
N LEU A 37 -7.09 0.00 -3.94
CA LEU A 37 -7.47 1.05 -2.99
C LEU A 37 -7.02 2.42 -3.49
N VAL A 38 -5.76 2.50 -3.94
CA VAL A 38 -5.19 3.69 -4.57
C VAL A 38 -5.55 3.68 -6.04
N LYS A 39 -6.11 4.77 -6.57
CA LYS A 39 -6.47 4.92 -8.00
C LYS A 39 -5.58 5.91 -8.73
N LYS A 40 -5.06 6.90 -8.02
CA LYS A 40 -4.24 7.97 -8.59
C LYS A 40 -2.99 8.15 -7.76
N ALA A 41 -1.87 8.31 -8.43
CA ALA A 41 -0.60 8.56 -7.79
C ALA A 41 0.40 9.22 -8.71
N ASN A 42 1.40 9.83 -8.09
CA ASN A 42 2.61 10.33 -8.75
C ASN A 42 3.82 9.92 -7.92
N LEU A 43 4.34 8.72 -8.19
CA LEU A 43 5.40 8.12 -7.41
C LEU A 43 6.62 7.83 -8.28
N GLN A 44 7.79 7.95 -7.67
CA GLN A 44 9.05 7.46 -8.22
C GLN A 44 9.45 6.20 -7.45
N CYS A 45 9.67 5.11 -8.16
CA CYS A 45 10.12 3.85 -7.61
C CYS A 45 11.51 3.53 -8.16
N ARG A 46 12.50 3.48 -7.27
CA ARG A 46 13.84 2.99 -7.56
C ARG A 46 14.01 1.60 -6.98
N VAL A 47 14.53 0.69 -7.79
CA VAL A 47 14.81 -0.68 -7.39
C VAL A 47 16.30 -0.96 -7.60
N GLU A 48 17.02 -1.20 -6.51
CA GLU A 48 18.37 -1.74 -6.56
C GLU A 48 18.29 -3.26 -6.49
N LEU A 49 18.61 -3.93 -7.57
CA LEU A 49 18.70 -5.38 -7.64
C LEU A 49 20.15 -5.81 -7.47
N GLU A 50 20.45 -6.55 -6.41
CA GLU A 50 21.73 -7.21 -6.21
C GLU A 50 21.63 -8.68 -6.62
N LYS A 51 22.35 -9.03 -7.71
CA LYS A 51 22.41 -10.41 -8.20
C LYS A 51 23.56 -11.15 -7.56
N GLN A 52 23.22 -12.20 -6.82
CA GLN A 52 24.16 -13.17 -6.24
C GLN A 52 24.05 -14.53 -6.96
N GLU A 53 24.91 -15.47 -6.64
CA GLU A 53 24.89 -16.80 -7.27
C GLU A 53 23.63 -17.61 -6.94
N THR A 54 23.09 -17.44 -5.73
CA THR A 54 21.98 -18.24 -5.20
C THR A 54 20.68 -17.47 -5.04
N MET A 55 20.72 -16.13 -5.16
CA MET A 55 19.55 -15.29 -4.91
C MET A 55 19.66 -13.94 -5.61
N LEU A 56 18.51 -13.27 -5.71
CA LEU A 56 18.38 -11.84 -6.01
C LEU A 56 17.90 -11.14 -4.75
N ILE A 57 18.50 -10.00 -4.42
CA ILE A 57 18.03 -9.10 -3.37
C ILE A 57 17.53 -7.84 -4.06
N LEU A 58 16.26 -7.48 -3.86
CA LEU A 58 15.64 -6.30 -4.44
C LEU A 58 15.34 -5.30 -3.32
N ASN A 59 15.99 -4.14 -3.34
CA ASN A 59 15.73 -3.05 -2.43
C ASN A 59 14.88 -2.00 -3.16
N PHE A 60 13.69 -1.73 -2.63
CA PHE A 60 12.75 -0.77 -3.19
C PHE A 60 12.81 0.53 -2.41
N ARG A 61 12.81 1.66 -3.14
CA ARG A 61 12.58 2.99 -2.62
C ARG A 61 11.47 3.65 -3.43
N ILE A 62 10.32 3.89 -2.80
CA ILE A 62 9.15 4.47 -3.48
C ILE A 62 8.79 5.76 -2.76
N ILE A 63 8.81 6.89 -3.49
CA ILE A 63 8.58 8.22 -2.93
C ILE A 63 7.62 9.00 -3.82
N GLY A 64 6.71 9.72 -3.20
CA GLY A 64 5.80 10.66 -3.87
C GLY A 64 4.44 10.73 -3.19
N ASP A 65 3.41 11.03 -3.96
CA ASP A 65 2.08 11.27 -3.43
C ASP A 65 1.08 10.29 -4.05
N ILE A 66 0.22 9.74 -3.20
CA ILE A 66 -0.98 8.98 -3.57
C ILE A 66 -2.21 9.81 -3.27
N GLN A 67 -3.26 9.68 -4.08
CA GLN A 67 -4.54 10.35 -3.85
C GLN A 67 -5.44 9.44 -3.03
N LEU A 68 -5.88 9.93 -1.86
CA LEU A 68 -6.84 9.25 -1.00
C LEU A 68 -8.07 10.11 -0.79
N THR A 69 -9.20 9.47 -0.46
CA THR A 69 -10.42 10.17 -0.05
C THR A 69 -10.47 10.22 1.47
N CYS A 70 -10.69 11.39 2.04
CA CYS A 70 -10.76 11.59 3.48
C CYS A 70 -12.00 10.92 4.08
N ASP A 71 -11.84 10.12 5.11
CA ASP A 71 -12.95 9.40 5.79
C ASP A 71 -13.90 10.35 6.56
N LYS A 72 -13.49 11.59 6.82
CA LYS A 72 -14.33 12.58 7.52
C LYS A 72 -15.09 13.50 6.57
N CYS A 73 -14.38 14.16 5.66
CA CYS A 73 -15.00 15.18 4.81
C CYS A 73 -15.26 14.70 3.38
N LEU A 74 -14.89 13.47 3.05
CA LEU A 74 -15.07 12.81 1.74
C LEU A 74 -14.38 13.50 0.56
N SER A 75 -13.51 14.46 0.83
CA SER A 75 -12.71 15.12 -0.21
C SER A 75 -11.42 14.34 -0.50
N ASP A 76 -11.00 14.40 -1.76
CA ASP A 76 -9.74 13.83 -2.17
C ASP A 76 -8.57 14.71 -1.71
N TYR A 77 -7.51 14.09 -1.21
CA TYR A 77 -6.29 14.77 -0.79
C TYR A 77 -5.04 13.96 -1.13
N PRO A 78 -3.90 14.64 -1.39
CA PRO A 78 -2.63 13.96 -1.59
C PRO A 78 -2.06 13.50 -0.25
N GLN A 79 -1.71 12.23 -0.18
CA GLN A 79 -0.98 11.62 0.93
C GLN A 79 0.44 11.32 0.49
N HIS A 80 1.42 11.96 1.14
CA HIS A 80 2.82 11.68 0.88
C HIS A 80 3.23 10.32 1.44
N VAL A 81 3.98 9.54 0.66
CA VAL A 81 4.53 8.25 1.05
C VAL A 81 6.04 8.20 0.77
N ASP A 82 6.76 7.56 1.67
CA ASP A 82 8.20 7.27 1.57
C ASP A 82 8.44 5.85 2.07
N ILE A 83 8.54 4.92 1.14
CA ILE A 83 8.53 3.49 1.35
C ILE A 83 9.92 2.94 1.07
N THR A 84 10.43 2.12 1.98
CA THR A 84 11.68 1.38 1.80
C THR A 84 11.40 -0.07 2.18
N GLU A 85 11.47 -0.96 1.19
CA GLU A 85 11.19 -2.38 1.36
C GLU A 85 12.27 -3.23 0.69
N GLN A 86 12.43 -4.46 1.16
CA GLN A 86 13.36 -5.41 0.60
C GLN A 86 12.66 -6.73 0.30
N GLN A 87 12.90 -7.25 -0.89
CA GLN A 87 12.42 -8.57 -1.30
C GLN A 87 13.59 -9.48 -1.66
N ILE A 88 13.54 -10.73 -1.20
CA ILE A 88 14.51 -11.77 -1.56
C ILE A 88 13.85 -12.75 -2.53
N ALA A 89 14.54 -13.06 -3.61
CA ALA A 89 14.15 -14.10 -4.54
C ALA A 89 15.27 -15.14 -4.66
N LYS A 90 15.02 -16.38 -4.23
CA LYS A 90 15.99 -17.48 -4.22
C LYS A 90 15.86 -18.33 -5.48
N PHE A 91 17.01 -18.78 -6.00
CA PHE A 91 17.04 -19.78 -7.06
C PHE A 91 16.87 -21.18 -6.46
N SER A 92 15.85 -21.91 -6.90
CA SER A 92 15.59 -23.30 -6.47
C SER A 92 15.32 -24.19 -7.68
N GLU A 93 15.54 -25.49 -7.51
CA GLU A 93 15.20 -26.47 -8.55
C GLU A 93 13.70 -26.79 -8.55
N GLU A 94 13.06 -26.70 -7.38
CA GLU A 94 11.63 -26.93 -7.20
C GLU A 94 10.98 -25.67 -6.58
N PRO A 95 9.76 -25.32 -7.00
CA PRO A 95 9.01 -24.26 -6.34
C PRO A 95 8.71 -24.71 -4.91
N THR A 96 9.16 -23.94 -3.94
CA THR A 96 8.85 -24.16 -2.51
C THR A 96 7.93 -23.02 -2.05
N ASP A 97 6.74 -23.37 -1.60
CA ASP A 97 5.77 -22.43 -1.00
C ASP A 97 5.98 -22.34 0.54
N GLU A 98 7.16 -22.74 1.04
CA GLU A 98 7.40 -22.83 2.49
C GLU A 98 7.58 -21.48 3.19
N ASP A 99 7.97 -20.44 2.45
CA ASP A 99 8.17 -19.08 2.97
C ASP A 99 7.40 -18.08 2.10
N GLU A 100 6.33 -17.53 2.60
CA GLU A 100 5.53 -16.50 1.90
C GLU A 100 6.33 -15.20 1.65
N GLU A 101 7.40 -14.97 2.42
CA GLU A 101 8.27 -13.80 2.31
C GLU A 101 9.36 -13.95 1.23
N ILE A 102 9.59 -15.15 0.70
CA ILE A 102 10.67 -15.43 -0.24
C ILE A 102 10.11 -15.88 -1.58
N ILE A 103 10.41 -15.13 -2.63
CA ILE A 103 10.05 -15.54 -3.99
C ILE A 103 10.97 -16.67 -4.44
N THR A 104 10.41 -17.76 -4.92
CA THR A 104 11.18 -18.85 -5.52
C THR A 104 11.27 -18.66 -7.03
N LEU A 105 12.50 -18.60 -7.55
CA LEU A 105 12.80 -18.54 -8.98
C LEU A 105 13.38 -19.89 -9.43
N THR A 106 12.83 -20.42 -10.50
CA THR A 106 13.28 -21.68 -11.11
C THR A 106 14.28 -21.44 -12.25
N LYS A 107 14.91 -22.50 -12.75
CA LYS A 107 15.80 -22.43 -13.92
C LYS A 107 15.11 -21.97 -15.22
N ASN A 108 13.77 -22.01 -15.26
CA ASN A 108 12.97 -21.58 -16.40
C ASN A 108 12.62 -20.09 -16.35
N ASP A 109 12.81 -19.45 -15.19
CA ASP A 109 12.53 -18.04 -15.02
C ASP A 109 13.71 -17.21 -15.53
N HIS A 110 13.42 -16.27 -16.41
CA HIS A 110 14.43 -15.40 -17.01
C HIS A 110 14.27 -13.94 -16.58
N GLU A 111 13.11 -13.61 -16.05
CA GLU A 111 12.73 -12.29 -15.59
C GLU A 111 11.92 -12.38 -14.29
N ILE A 112 12.01 -11.38 -13.44
CA ILE A 112 11.18 -11.21 -12.25
C ILE A 112 10.23 -10.03 -12.46
N ASN A 113 8.93 -10.25 -12.33
CA ASN A 113 7.93 -9.19 -12.42
C ASN A 113 7.69 -8.58 -11.03
N ILE A 114 8.00 -7.31 -10.88
CA ILE A 114 7.92 -6.59 -9.62
C ILE A 114 6.64 -5.75 -9.47
N ALA A 115 5.73 -5.79 -10.46
CA ALA A 115 4.50 -4.97 -10.39
C ALA A 115 3.63 -5.31 -9.18
N GLY A 116 3.46 -6.60 -8.86
CA GLY A 116 2.73 -7.04 -7.67
C GLY A 116 3.32 -6.50 -6.39
N LEU A 117 4.64 -6.59 -6.23
CA LEU A 117 5.36 -6.08 -5.06
C LEU A 117 5.19 -4.57 -4.89
N ILE A 118 5.40 -3.80 -5.96
CA ILE A 118 5.21 -2.34 -5.94
C ILE A 118 3.78 -2.01 -5.53
N TYR A 119 2.79 -2.73 -6.10
CA TYR A 119 1.38 -2.54 -5.78
C TYR A 119 1.08 -2.81 -4.30
N GLU A 120 1.57 -3.93 -3.76
CA GLU A 120 1.39 -4.32 -2.35
C GLU A 120 2.03 -3.30 -1.40
N TYR A 121 3.27 -2.90 -1.64
CA TYR A 121 3.98 -1.93 -0.80
C TYR A 121 3.26 -0.58 -0.74
N ILE A 122 2.74 -0.09 -1.88
CA ILE A 122 1.99 1.17 -1.92
C ILE A 122 0.66 1.05 -1.14
N ASN A 123 -0.07 -0.06 -1.30
CA ASN A 123 -1.34 -0.24 -0.59
C ASN A 123 -1.15 -0.43 0.92
N VAL A 124 -0.08 -1.12 1.35
CA VAL A 124 0.25 -1.27 2.78
C VAL A 124 0.68 0.07 3.40
N ALA A 125 1.33 0.93 2.64
CA ALA A 125 1.72 2.27 3.10
C ALA A 125 0.54 3.26 3.20
N ALA A 126 -0.60 2.97 2.56
CA ALA A 126 -1.79 3.78 2.71
C ALA A 126 -2.34 3.64 4.15
N PRO A 127 -2.67 4.76 4.84
CA PRO A 127 -3.19 4.70 6.20
C PRO A 127 -4.55 4.00 6.22
N PHE A 128 -4.79 3.17 7.24
CA PHE A 128 -6.06 2.47 7.44
C PHE A 128 -7.24 3.45 7.65
N ILE A 129 -6.98 4.58 8.31
CA ILE A 129 -7.93 5.68 8.43
C ILE A 129 -7.33 6.87 7.68
N ALA A 130 -7.91 7.18 6.53
CA ALA A 130 -7.47 8.27 5.68
C ALA A 130 -8.12 9.58 6.11
N ILE A 131 -7.34 10.49 6.68
CA ILE A 131 -7.82 11.81 7.12
C ILE A 131 -6.90 12.87 6.52
N CYS A 132 -7.50 13.86 5.82
CA CYS A 132 -6.73 15.02 5.38
C CYS A 132 -6.17 15.75 6.61
N ASP A 133 -4.89 16.10 6.57
CA ASP A 133 -4.19 16.72 7.69
C ASP A 133 -4.96 17.93 8.22
N ASN A 134 -5.16 17.95 9.55
CA ASN A 134 -5.81 19.04 10.26
C ASN A 134 -7.17 19.44 9.63
N PRO A 135 -8.22 18.58 9.74
CA PRO A 135 -9.52 18.81 9.12
C PRO A 135 -10.08 20.20 9.43
N GLY A 136 -10.56 20.91 8.38
CA GLY A 136 -11.02 22.30 8.47
C GLY A 136 -9.94 23.35 8.27
N ALA A 137 -8.65 22.99 8.37
CA ALA A 137 -7.53 23.92 8.20
C ALA A 137 -6.74 23.72 6.89
N THR A 138 -6.97 22.61 6.18
CA THR A 138 -6.31 22.34 4.90
C THR A 138 -7.12 22.82 3.70
N PRO A 139 -6.48 23.14 2.56
CA PRO A 139 -7.18 23.54 1.34
C PRO A 139 -7.99 22.38 0.72
N TYR A 140 -7.72 21.13 1.12
CA TYR A 140 -8.39 19.94 0.61
C TYR A 140 -9.68 19.60 1.37
N CYS A 141 -9.88 20.18 2.55
CA CYS A 141 -10.99 19.80 3.42
C CYS A 141 -12.30 20.45 3.00
N ASP A 142 -13.35 19.65 2.85
CA ASP A 142 -14.73 20.14 2.68
C ASP A 142 -15.30 20.56 4.04
N LYS A 143 -15.38 21.89 4.25
CA LYS A 143 -15.87 22.47 5.50
C LYS A 143 -17.38 22.29 5.65
N ASP A 144 -18.14 22.37 4.55
CA ASP A 144 -19.59 22.22 4.58
C ASP A 144 -19.97 20.81 5.04
N MET A 145 -19.19 19.80 4.64
CA MET A 145 -19.36 18.43 5.10
C MET A 145 -19.05 18.28 6.59
N LEU A 146 -17.98 18.92 7.08
CA LEU A 146 -17.63 18.89 8.50
C LEU A 146 -18.70 19.58 9.36
N ASP A 147 -19.25 20.71 8.92
CA ASP A 147 -20.29 21.41 9.63
C ASP A 147 -21.55 20.56 9.73
N ARG A 148 -21.96 19.89 8.65
CA ARG A 148 -23.07 18.93 8.66
C ARG A 148 -22.81 17.75 9.60
N LEU A 149 -21.60 17.21 9.63
CA LEU A 149 -21.23 16.15 10.58
C LEU A 149 -21.35 16.62 12.02
N ASN A 150 -20.93 17.86 12.33
CA ASN A 150 -21.05 18.43 13.66
C ASN A 150 -22.50 18.68 14.07
N GLU A 151 -23.35 19.11 13.13
CA GLU A 151 -24.79 19.28 13.37
C GLU A 151 -25.51 17.96 13.65
N LEU A 152 -25.08 16.88 12.97
CA LEU A 152 -25.68 15.55 13.09
C LEU A 152 -25.05 14.71 14.21
N SER A 153 -23.87 15.08 14.67
CA SER A 153 -23.27 14.43 15.83
C SER A 153 -24.15 14.72 17.05
N ALA A 154 -24.65 13.67 17.68
CA ALA A 154 -25.35 13.81 18.94
C ALA A 154 -24.45 14.58 19.90
N SER A 155 -24.95 15.71 20.44
CA SER A 155 -24.30 16.38 21.57
C SER A 155 -24.04 15.32 22.62
N ASP A 156 -22.79 15.23 23.13
CA ASP A 156 -22.38 14.39 24.26
C ASP A 156 -23.07 14.83 25.58
N GLU A 157 -24.31 15.26 25.54
CA GLU A 157 -25.17 15.22 26.69
C GLU A 157 -25.38 13.73 26.97
N GLN A 158 -24.50 13.18 27.81
CA GLN A 158 -24.65 11.85 28.37
C GLN A 158 -26.07 11.81 28.98
N PRO A 159 -27.07 11.11 28.37
CA PRO A 159 -28.21 10.73 29.13
C PRO A 159 -27.63 9.87 30.24
N GLU A 160 -27.94 10.20 31.51
CA GLU A 160 -27.63 9.33 32.67
C GLU A 160 -27.84 7.91 32.19
N GLN A 161 -26.77 7.11 32.21
CA GLN A 161 -26.78 5.75 31.71
C GLN A 161 -27.85 4.96 32.46
N GLN A 162 -29.08 5.04 32.00
CA GLN A 162 -30.07 3.99 32.34
C GLN A 162 -29.55 2.71 31.69
N ILE A 163 -28.73 2.02 32.47
CA ILE A 163 -28.23 0.69 32.09
C ILE A 163 -29.44 -0.17 31.80
N ASP A 164 -29.61 -0.58 30.56
CA ASP A 164 -30.71 -1.45 30.15
C ASP A 164 -30.73 -2.66 31.05
N PRO A 165 -31.86 -2.92 31.78
CA PRO A 165 -32.00 -4.03 32.73
C PRO A 165 -31.64 -5.40 32.13
N ARG A 166 -31.73 -5.55 30.81
CA ARG A 166 -31.32 -6.77 30.09
C ARG A 166 -29.86 -7.14 30.28
N TRP A 167 -28.98 -6.15 30.58
CA TRP A 167 -27.56 -6.38 30.80
C TRP A 167 -27.16 -6.70 32.23
N ASP A 168 -28.12 -6.65 33.20
CA ASP A 168 -27.84 -6.92 34.61
C ASP A 168 -27.36 -8.37 34.85
N ALA A 169 -27.76 -9.31 34.01
CA ALA A 169 -27.26 -10.69 34.08
C ALA A 169 -25.74 -10.79 33.77
N LEU A 170 -25.18 -9.91 32.97
CA LEU A 170 -23.76 -9.91 32.62
C LEU A 170 -22.86 -9.37 33.73
N LYS A 171 -23.39 -8.55 34.66
CA LYS A 171 -22.63 -8.03 35.83
C LYS A 171 -22.24 -9.14 36.81
N LYS A 172 -22.86 -10.31 36.70
CA LYS A 172 -22.61 -11.49 37.60
C LYS A 172 -21.52 -12.42 37.06
N ILE A 173 -21.03 -12.17 35.85
CA ILE A 173 -19.93 -12.94 35.24
C ILE A 173 -18.63 -12.35 35.78
N LYS A 174 -17.88 -13.13 36.56
CA LYS A 174 -16.54 -12.82 37.06
C LYS A 174 -15.49 -13.42 36.15
#